data_0bbfb87ca58b76902d065821dbadd104
#
_entry.id   0bbfb87ca58b76902d065821dbadd104
#
_cell.length_a   1.000
_cell.length_b   1.000
_cell.length_c   1.000
_cell.angle_alpha   90.00
_cell.angle_beta   90.00
_cell.angle_gamma   90.00
#
_symmetry.space_group_name_H-M   'P 1'
#
loop_
_entity.id
_entity.type
_entity.pdbx_description
1 polymer ?
#
loop_
_entity_poly.entity_id
_entity_poly.type
_entity_poly.pdbx_seq_one_letter_code
_entity_poly.pdbx_strand_id
1 'polypeptide(L)'
;DGYWSQYKSDVAAARGIDETNFDETLEGLLSKFEAAGGDFAQYALQNNWVDALKTREEVRLELVELVGEDDNELGVNLTSFNSYLKVINPPMPVIESDMDKVAIVVAKGTILDGNQKAGTIGGDSTARLLRKARLNDKVKAVVLQIDSPGGSAFASEVIRQEVLQLQQAGKPVIASMSTYAASGGYWIAASTDKIIASPSTITGSIGVFGMFMTYENSLDYLGIHSDGVGSTELAGFSAVRPLAPEFGQILQRNVENTYGNFLSLVSQARGMTVEEVDSVAQGRVWLGADAIDLGLVDQLGTVDDAVVAAAEMAELEKYDTFYVKRTLTAQEIFWKEFFGQAMTVVGKWQFAHADSALVNEFKRVLREVSVVSKLNDPKGTYVLCLPCDIK
;
A
#
# COMPACT_ATOMS: atom_id res chain seq x y z
N ASP A 1 25.93 -9.71 -24.41
CA ASP A 1 26.89 -9.88 -23.31
C ASP A 1 27.65 -8.59 -22.99
N GLY A 2 28.18 -7.82 -24.00
CA GLY A 2 29.01 -6.64 -23.75
C GLY A 2 28.34 -5.57 -22.85
N TYR A 3 27.07 -5.23 -23.08
CA TYR A 3 26.35 -4.28 -22.23
C TYR A 3 26.16 -4.78 -20.81
N TRP A 4 25.88 -6.08 -20.65
CA TRP A 4 25.73 -6.68 -19.34
C TRP A 4 27.06 -6.67 -18.57
N SER A 5 28.16 -7.02 -19.23
CA SER A 5 29.48 -6.96 -18.62
C SER A 5 29.86 -5.54 -18.20
N GLN A 6 29.57 -4.52 -19.04
CA GLN A 6 29.81 -3.13 -18.69
C GLN A 6 28.97 -2.69 -17.49
N TYR A 7 27.68 -3.06 -17.47
CA TYR A 7 26.78 -2.75 -16.35
C TYR A 7 27.30 -3.38 -15.03
N LYS A 8 27.73 -4.66 -15.07
CA LYS A 8 28.30 -5.32 -13.89
C LYS A 8 29.53 -4.57 -13.38
N SER A 9 30.45 -4.25 -14.29
CA SER A 9 31.68 -3.54 -13.94
C SER A 9 31.39 -2.17 -13.34
N ASP A 10 30.51 -1.37 -13.95
CA ASP A 10 30.16 -0.04 -13.46
C ASP A 10 29.51 -0.07 -12.09
N VAL A 11 28.55 -0.99 -11.86
CA VAL A 11 27.90 -1.14 -10.56
C VAL A 11 28.85 -1.70 -9.52
N ALA A 12 29.65 -2.72 -9.86
CA ALA A 12 30.65 -3.29 -8.97
C ALA A 12 31.65 -2.22 -8.50
N ALA A 13 32.16 -1.41 -9.42
CA ALA A 13 33.05 -0.29 -9.10
C ALA A 13 32.37 0.77 -8.21
N ALA A 14 31.14 1.16 -8.53
CA ALA A 14 30.39 2.17 -7.77
C ALA A 14 30.00 1.68 -6.36
N ARG A 15 29.72 0.38 -6.20
CA ARG A 15 29.31 -0.22 -4.92
C ARG A 15 30.47 -0.82 -4.12
N GLY A 16 31.66 -0.99 -4.71
CA GLY A 16 32.78 -1.67 -4.09
C GLY A 16 32.53 -3.17 -3.85
N ILE A 17 31.77 -3.82 -4.74
CA ILE A 17 31.44 -5.26 -4.69
C ILE A 17 32.12 -6.01 -5.83
N ASP A 18 32.21 -7.34 -5.71
CA ASP A 18 32.75 -8.19 -6.76
C ASP A 18 31.74 -8.38 -7.90
N GLU A 19 32.21 -8.37 -9.15
CA GLU A 19 31.38 -8.61 -10.33
C GLU A 19 30.71 -9.99 -10.33
N THR A 20 31.31 -10.98 -9.66
CA THR A 20 30.72 -12.33 -9.52
C THR A 20 29.40 -12.36 -8.76
N ASN A 21 29.09 -11.31 -7.98
CA ASN A 21 27.78 -11.16 -7.33
C ASN A 21 26.61 -11.05 -8.33
N PHE A 22 26.89 -10.70 -9.59
CA PHE A 22 25.88 -10.64 -10.65
C PHE A 22 25.67 -11.98 -11.37
N ASP A 23 26.54 -12.95 -11.15
CA ASP A 23 26.55 -14.25 -11.85
C ASP A 23 26.10 -15.40 -10.92
N GLU A 24 25.24 -15.08 -9.96
CA GLU A 24 24.68 -16.08 -9.05
C GLU A 24 23.82 -17.09 -9.80
N THR A 25 24.01 -18.37 -9.46
CA THR A 25 23.09 -19.43 -9.84
C THR A 25 21.79 -19.30 -9.06
N LEU A 26 20.70 -19.87 -9.56
CA LEU A 26 19.41 -19.90 -8.83
C LEU A 26 19.54 -20.61 -7.49
N GLU A 27 20.34 -21.68 -7.41
CA GLU A 27 20.61 -22.41 -6.18
C GLU A 27 21.38 -21.53 -5.16
N GLY A 28 22.39 -20.79 -5.63
CA GLY A 28 23.17 -19.85 -4.82
C GLY A 28 22.30 -18.70 -4.30
N LEU A 29 21.46 -18.14 -5.16
CA LEU A 29 20.49 -17.10 -4.79
C LEU A 29 19.51 -17.62 -3.75
N LEU A 30 18.94 -18.82 -3.94
CA LEU A 30 18.02 -19.44 -2.98
C LEU A 30 18.68 -19.60 -1.62
N SER A 31 19.89 -20.15 -1.57
CA SER A 31 20.65 -20.33 -0.32
C SER A 31 20.87 -19.01 0.43
N LYS A 32 21.28 -17.94 -0.29
CA LYS A 32 21.47 -16.61 0.29
C LYS A 32 20.14 -15.99 0.74
N PHE A 33 19.08 -16.22 -0.02
CA PHE A 33 17.74 -15.72 0.32
C PHE A 33 17.17 -16.42 1.57
N GLU A 34 17.38 -17.73 1.70
CA GLU A 34 17.05 -18.48 2.93
C GLU A 34 17.84 -17.96 4.13
N ALA A 35 19.15 -17.71 3.96
CA ALA A 35 19.99 -17.13 5.00
C ALA A 35 19.51 -15.72 5.43
N ALA A 36 18.91 -14.97 4.52
CA ALA A 36 18.27 -13.68 4.79
C ALA A 36 16.84 -13.81 5.37
N GLY A 37 16.41 -15.02 5.75
CA GLY A 37 15.08 -15.25 6.33
C GLY A 37 13.92 -15.12 5.37
N GLY A 38 14.17 -15.19 4.04
CA GLY A 38 13.15 -15.00 3.01
C GLY A 38 12.79 -13.55 2.76
N ASP A 39 13.60 -12.60 3.22
CA ASP A 39 13.40 -11.16 3.02
C ASP A 39 14.38 -10.61 1.99
N PHE A 40 13.85 -10.10 0.86
CA PHE A 40 14.66 -9.47 -0.19
C PHE A 40 15.39 -8.22 0.27
N ALA A 41 14.86 -7.46 1.23
CA ALA A 41 15.54 -6.29 1.75
C ALA A 41 16.76 -6.70 2.59
N GLN A 42 16.62 -7.72 3.44
CA GLN A 42 17.74 -8.30 4.19
C GLN A 42 18.78 -8.94 3.26
N TYR A 43 18.33 -9.66 2.23
CA TYR A 43 19.22 -10.20 1.20
C TYR A 43 20.04 -9.09 0.54
N ALA A 44 19.39 -8.00 0.12
CA ALA A 44 20.05 -6.87 -0.52
C ALA A 44 21.11 -6.21 0.40
N LEU A 45 20.77 -6.04 1.69
CA LEU A 45 21.70 -5.49 2.68
C LEU A 45 22.90 -6.40 2.92
N GLN A 46 22.65 -7.70 3.14
CA GLN A 46 23.71 -8.69 3.44
C GLN A 46 24.66 -8.90 2.26
N ASN A 47 24.23 -8.66 1.04
CA ASN A 47 25.04 -8.78 -0.17
C ASN A 47 25.52 -7.43 -0.73
N ASN A 48 25.44 -6.36 0.05
CA ASN A 48 25.90 -4.99 -0.28
C ASN A 48 25.24 -4.36 -1.52
N TRP A 49 24.03 -4.81 -1.88
CA TRP A 49 23.22 -4.19 -2.93
C TRP A 49 22.63 -2.84 -2.50
N VAL A 50 22.44 -2.66 -1.20
CA VAL A 50 22.00 -1.41 -0.57
C VAL A 50 22.85 -1.13 0.66
N ASP A 51 22.94 0.15 1.07
CA ASP A 51 23.77 0.60 2.19
C ASP A 51 23.05 0.48 3.53
N ALA A 52 21.73 0.61 3.52
CA ALA A 52 20.89 0.51 4.71
C ALA A 52 19.46 0.12 4.35
N LEU A 53 18.73 -0.41 5.32
CA LEU A 53 17.29 -0.60 5.25
C LEU A 53 16.63 0.51 6.06
N LYS A 54 15.85 1.34 5.39
CA LYS A 54 15.20 2.49 5.99
C LYS A 54 13.77 2.59 5.52
N THR A 55 12.91 3.00 6.43
CA THR A 55 11.55 3.43 6.08
C THR A 55 11.62 4.74 5.30
N ARG A 56 10.56 5.08 4.60
CA ARG A 56 10.47 6.37 3.89
C ARG A 56 10.64 7.56 4.83
N GLU A 57 10.19 7.43 6.08
CA GLU A 57 10.32 8.49 7.07
C GLU A 57 11.77 8.65 7.54
N GLU A 58 12.49 7.56 7.76
CA GLU A 58 13.93 7.65 8.08
C GLU A 58 14.73 8.30 6.95
N VAL A 59 14.42 7.95 5.69
CA VAL A 59 15.02 8.63 4.53
C VAL A 59 14.64 10.12 4.51
N ARG A 60 13.37 10.45 4.82
CA ARG A 60 12.93 11.84 4.92
C ARG A 60 13.71 12.61 5.98
N LEU A 61 13.89 12.04 7.16
CA LEU A 61 14.65 12.66 8.25
C LEU A 61 16.11 12.88 7.87
N GLU A 62 16.74 11.94 7.18
CA GLU A 62 18.10 12.14 6.66
C GLU A 62 18.17 13.26 5.62
N LEU A 63 17.17 13.35 4.74
CA LEU A 63 17.10 14.45 3.78
C LEU A 63 16.90 15.78 4.49
N VAL A 64 16.09 15.83 5.57
CA VAL A 64 15.96 17.01 6.43
C VAL A 64 17.30 17.40 7.05
N GLU A 65 18.06 16.43 7.53
CA GLU A 65 19.40 16.68 8.08
C GLU A 65 20.36 17.24 7.03
N LEU A 66 20.25 16.78 5.78
CA LEU A 66 21.13 17.20 4.68
C LEU A 66 20.75 18.57 4.09
N VAL A 67 19.46 18.85 3.90
CA VAL A 67 18.97 20.02 3.15
C VAL A 67 18.04 20.95 3.93
N GLY A 68 17.72 20.60 5.17
CA GLY A 68 16.83 21.36 6.06
C GLY A 68 15.36 21.02 5.90
N GLU A 69 14.57 21.50 6.86
CA GLU A 69 13.11 21.42 6.85
C GLU A 69 12.49 22.46 5.91
N ASP A 70 11.29 22.15 5.43
CA ASP A 70 10.44 23.06 4.67
C ASP A 70 8.98 22.80 5.03
N ASP A 71 8.13 23.81 4.96
CA ASP A 71 6.67 23.73 5.21
C ASP A 71 5.89 23.01 4.09
N ASN A 72 6.58 22.41 3.12
CA ASN A 72 5.95 21.63 2.06
C ASN A 72 5.39 20.27 2.55
N GLU A 73 4.58 19.61 1.72
CA GLU A 73 3.96 18.30 2.05
C GLU A 73 4.99 17.19 2.41
N LEU A 74 6.24 17.34 2.01
CA LEU A 74 7.31 16.40 2.32
C LEU A 74 8.06 16.77 3.61
N GLY A 75 7.91 18.00 4.10
CA GLY A 75 8.65 18.53 5.26
C GLY A 75 10.16 18.58 5.05
N VAL A 76 10.61 18.60 3.80
CA VAL A 76 12.02 18.59 3.41
C VAL A 76 12.24 19.69 2.40
N ASN A 77 13.32 20.42 2.51
CA ASN A 77 13.69 21.49 1.57
C ASN A 77 14.14 20.92 0.21
N LEU A 78 13.15 20.34 -0.49
CA LEU A 78 13.32 19.77 -1.82
C LEU A 78 12.43 20.48 -2.82
N THR A 79 12.94 20.71 -3.99
CA THR A 79 12.18 21.26 -5.11
C THR A 79 12.07 20.22 -6.23
N SER A 80 10.85 19.90 -6.65
CA SER A 80 10.67 19.07 -7.84
C SER A 80 11.17 19.82 -9.08
N PHE A 81 11.65 19.08 -10.08
CA PHE A 81 12.06 19.66 -11.36
C PHE A 81 10.97 20.56 -11.97
N ASN A 82 9.72 20.13 -11.93
CA ASN A 82 8.59 20.92 -12.40
C ASN A 82 8.32 22.17 -11.55
N SER A 83 8.60 22.13 -10.24
CA SER A 83 8.44 23.29 -9.37
C SER A 83 9.62 24.26 -9.53
N TYR A 84 10.84 23.73 -9.72
CA TYR A 84 11.99 24.53 -10.09
C TYR A 84 11.75 25.31 -11.39
N LEU A 85 11.15 24.64 -12.40
CA LEU A 85 10.74 25.32 -13.63
C LEU A 85 9.63 26.36 -13.42
N LYS A 86 8.77 26.22 -12.38
CA LYS A 86 7.69 27.19 -12.04
C LYS A 86 8.17 28.37 -11.18
N VAL A 87 9.32 28.30 -10.54
CA VAL A 87 9.95 29.45 -9.88
C VAL A 87 10.26 30.55 -10.90
N ILE A 88 10.41 30.15 -12.15
CA ILE A 88 10.58 31.09 -13.29
C ILE A 88 9.25 31.74 -13.69
N ASN A 89 8.06 31.26 -13.18
CA ASN A 89 6.71 31.75 -13.55
C ASN A 89 5.61 31.46 -12.47
N PRO A 90 5.26 32.32 -11.51
CA PRO A 90 4.42 32.00 -10.32
C PRO A 90 2.89 32.31 -10.35
N PRO A 91 2.01 31.62 -9.60
CA PRO A 91 0.55 31.88 -9.40
C PRO A 91 0.08 32.17 -7.96
N MET A 92 -1.21 32.48 -7.67
CA MET A 92 -1.82 33.19 -6.50
C MET A 92 -2.58 32.36 -5.40
N PRO A 93 -2.87 32.87 -4.14
CA PRO A 93 -3.20 32.12 -2.89
C PRO A 93 -4.65 32.12 -2.29
N VAL A 94 -4.95 31.33 -1.19
CA VAL A 94 -6.25 31.08 -0.49
C VAL A 94 -6.13 31.08 1.06
N ILE A 95 -7.21 31.37 1.88
CA ILE A 95 -7.22 31.64 3.36
C ILE A 95 -8.03 30.61 4.20
N GLU A 96 -7.64 30.28 5.46
CA GLU A 96 -8.25 29.27 6.38
C GLU A 96 -8.56 29.74 7.84
N SER A 97 -9.36 28.94 8.62
CA SER A 97 -9.96 29.13 9.96
C SER A 97 -9.16 28.52 11.16
N ASP A 98 -9.41 28.98 12.41
CA ASP A 98 -8.48 28.98 13.55
C ASP A 98 -8.70 27.94 14.68
N MET A 99 -9.63 26.97 14.57
CA MET A 99 -9.93 25.97 15.63
C MET A 99 -9.08 24.69 15.49
N ASP A 100 -8.83 24.01 16.62
CA ASP A 100 -8.25 22.67 16.64
C ASP A 100 -9.15 21.65 15.93
N LYS A 101 -8.58 20.64 15.32
CA LYS A 101 -9.30 19.78 14.37
C LYS A 101 -9.01 18.30 14.60
N VAL A 102 -10.06 17.48 14.42
CA VAL A 102 -9.93 16.05 14.15
C VAL A 102 -9.99 15.83 12.64
N ALA A 103 -8.92 15.27 12.07
CA ALA A 103 -8.84 15.01 10.64
C ALA A 103 -9.37 13.62 10.31
N ILE A 104 -10.19 13.48 9.27
CA ILE A 104 -10.67 12.20 8.78
C ILE A 104 -9.97 11.89 7.46
N VAL A 105 -9.20 10.78 7.42
CA VAL A 105 -8.57 10.25 6.21
C VAL A 105 -9.34 9.02 5.77
N VAL A 106 -9.87 9.02 4.55
CA VAL A 106 -10.66 7.92 4.00
C VAL A 106 -9.78 7.00 3.17
N ALA A 107 -9.73 5.74 3.58
CA ALA A 107 -9.08 4.63 2.88
C ALA A 107 -10.16 3.67 2.35
N LYS A 108 -10.60 3.90 1.09
CA LYS A 108 -11.69 3.13 0.47
C LYS A 108 -11.24 2.44 -0.80
N GLY A 109 -11.52 1.14 -0.89
CA GLY A 109 -11.24 0.26 -2.04
C GLY A 109 -10.00 -0.62 -1.85
N THR A 110 -9.57 -1.27 -2.93
CA THR A 110 -8.37 -2.13 -2.92
C THR A 110 -7.10 -1.32 -2.70
N ILE A 111 -6.18 -1.86 -1.91
CA ILE A 111 -4.88 -1.23 -1.64
C ILE A 111 -3.90 -1.60 -2.77
N LEU A 112 -3.39 -0.60 -3.46
CA LEU A 112 -2.42 -0.74 -4.55
C LEU A 112 -1.19 0.10 -4.27
N ASP A 113 -0.07 -0.26 -4.87
CA ASP A 113 1.17 0.53 -4.74
C ASP A 113 1.08 1.87 -5.48
N GLY A 114 1.86 2.83 -5.01
CA GLY A 114 2.01 4.15 -5.61
C GLY A 114 0.82 5.09 -5.41
N ASN A 115 0.62 5.99 -6.36
CA ASN A 115 -0.45 6.98 -6.34
C ASN A 115 -1.69 6.47 -7.07
N GLN A 116 -2.81 6.42 -6.38
CA GLN A 116 -4.08 5.94 -6.93
C GLN A 116 -5.15 7.03 -6.95
N LYS A 117 -6.19 6.82 -7.76
CA LYS A 117 -7.37 7.70 -7.84
C LYS A 117 -8.36 7.39 -6.71
N ALA A 118 -9.27 8.31 -6.43
CA ALA A 118 -10.37 8.08 -5.49
C ALA A 118 -11.18 6.83 -5.86
N GLY A 119 -11.53 6.03 -4.85
CA GLY A 119 -12.14 4.70 -5.00
C GLY A 119 -11.13 3.54 -5.00
N THR A 120 -9.84 3.86 -4.92
CA THR A 120 -8.73 2.92 -4.72
C THR A 120 -7.75 3.54 -3.72
N ILE A 121 -7.21 2.73 -2.85
CA ILE A 121 -6.22 3.16 -1.85
C ILE A 121 -4.83 3.02 -2.48
N GLY A 122 -4.12 4.13 -2.60
CA GLY A 122 -2.71 4.10 -3.02
C GLY A 122 -1.79 4.24 -1.82
N GLY A 123 -0.75 3.40 -1.75
CA GLY A 123 0.25 3.49 -0.70
C GLY A 123 0.77 4.91 -0.53
N ASP A 124 1.29 5.50 -1.62
CA ASP A 124 1.85 6.85 -1.61
C ASP A 124 0.79 7.94 -1.43
N SER A 125 -0.35 7.82 -2.12
CA SER A 125 -1.38 8.86 -2.07
C SER A 125 -2.05 8.93 -0.70
N THR A 126 -2.28 7.78 -0.04
CA THR A 126 -2.90 7.73 1.29
C THR A 126 -1.91 8.12 2.38
N ALA A 127 -0.67 7.64 2.31
CA ALA A 127 0.41 8.08 3.20
C ALA A 127 0.59 9.61 3.16
N ARG A 128 0.49 10.21 1.97
CA ARG A 128 0.55 11.68 1.83
C ARG A 128 -0.61 12.40 2.51
N LEU A 129 -1.83 11.83 2.50
CA LEU A 129 -2.96 12.42 3.24
C LEU A 129 -2.74 12.37 4.75
N LEU A 130 -2.25 11.24 5.27
CA LEU A 130 -1.88 11.10 6.68
C LEU A 130 -0.74 12.06 7.06
N ARG A 131 0.30 12.17 6.23
CA ARG A 131 1.39 13.14 6.42
C ARG A 131 0.89 14.58 6.40
N LYS A 132 -0.03 14.93 5.50
CA LYS A 132 -0.66 16.25 5.49
C LYS A 132 -1.38 16.55 6.80
N ALA A 133 -2.09 15.57 7.37
CA ALA A 133 -2.69 15.71 8.69
C ALA A 133 -1.64 15.85 9.80
N ARG A 134 -0.54 15.09 9.71
CA ARG A 134 0.57 15.15 10.67
C ARG A 134 1.24 16.51 10.72
N LEU A 135 1.51 17.11 9.56
CA LEU A 135 2.21 18.38 9.42
C LEU A 135 1.29 19.61 9.66
N ASN A 136 -0.01 19.42 9.83
CA ASN A 136 -0.92 20.51 10.15
C ASN A 136 -1.04 20.70 11.66
N ASP A 137 -0.54 21.79 12.20
CA ASP A 137 -0.55 22.12 13.64
C ASP A 137 -1.94 22.19 14.26
N LYS A 138 -2.96 22.50 13.46
CA LYS A 138 -4.37 22.52 13.90
C LYS A 138 -4.98 21.12 14.03
N VAL A 139 -4.39 20.11 13.40
CA VAL A 139 -4.81 18.72 13.56
C VAL A 139 -4.21 18.16 14.83
N LYS A 140 -5.06 17.73 15.77
CA LYS A 140 -4.64 17.15 17.05
C LYS A 140 -4.86 15.64 17.12
N ALA A 141 -5.82 15.12 16.32
CA ALA A 141 -6.07 13.68 16.22
C ALA A 141 -6.50 13.33 14.78
N VAL A 142 -6.39 12.05 14.44
CA VAL A 142 -6.76 11.54 13.12
C VAL A 142 -7.69 10.33 13.26
N VAL A 143 -8.74 10.31 12.46
CA VAL A 143 -9.55 9.11 12.22
C VAL A 143 -9.18 8.54 10.87
N LEU A 144 -8.69 7.32 10.84
CA LEU A 144 -8.47 6.54 9.61
C LEU A 144 -9.72 5.70 9.34
N GLN A 145 -10.59 6.20 8.45
CA GLN A 145 -11.80 5.50 8.04
C GLN A 145 -11.48 4.49 6.95
N ILE A 146 -11.68 3.20 7.23
CA ILE A 146 -11.27 2.09 6.38
C ILE A 146 -12.50 1.37 5.81
N ASP A 147 -12.54 1.23 4.48
CA ASP A 147 -13.50 0.41 3.75
C ASP A 147 -12.73 -0.37 2.67
N SER A 148 -11.99 -1.41 3.07
CA SER A 148 -11.02 -2.09 2.22
C SER A 148 -10.93 -3.59 2.45
N PRO A 149 -10.97 -4.41 1.38
CA PRO A 149 -10.68 -5.84 1.44
C PRO A 149 -9.16 -6.15 1.55
N GLY A 150 -8.30 -5.11 1.54
CA GLY A 150 -6.85 -5.26 1.50
C GLY A 150 -6.26 -5.04 0.12
N GLY A 151 -5.10 -5.63 -0.15
CA GLY A 151 -4.38 -5.52 -1.42
C GLY A 151 -2.86 -5.72 -1.28
N SER A 152 -2.06 -4.80 -1.80
CA SER A 152 -0.60 -4.84 -1.70
C SER A 152 -0.12 -4.79 -0.25
N ALA A 153 0.70 -5.75 0.15
CA ALA A 153 1.35 -5.78 1.46
C ALA A 153 2.30 -4.60 1.64
N PHE A 154 3.08 -4.29 0.60
CA PHE A 154 4.02 -3.17 0.61
C PHE A 154 3.29 -1.82 0.79
N ALA A 155 2.23 -1.58 0.02
CA ALA A 155 1.45 -0.34 0.14
C ALA A 155 0.77 -0.21 1.50
N SER A 156 0.28 -1.32 2.07
CA SER A 156 -0.28 -1.35 3.42
C SER A 156 0.76 -0.95 4.48
N GLU A 157 1.99 -1.43 4.35
CA GLU A 157 3.07 -1.05 5.25
C GLU A 157 3.45 0.44 5.09
N VAL A 158 3.50 0.96 3.87
CA VAL A 158 3.77 2.39 3.62
C VAL A 158 2.74 3.28 4.33
N ILE A 159 1.46 2.90 4.31
CA ILE A 159 0.40 3.64 5.01
C ILE A 159 0.56 3.50 6.52
N ARG A 160 0.80 2.27 7.03
CA ARG A 160 0.99 2.02 8.46
C ARG A 160 2.15 2.82 9.04
N GLN A 161 3.24 2.98 8.31
CA GLN A 161 4.37 3.80 8.75
C GLN A 161 3.96 5.25 9.02
N GLU A 162 3.10 5.86 8.22
CA GLU A 162 2.59 7.22 8.50
C GLU A 162 1.62 7.24 9.70
N VAL A 163 0.90 6.16 10.00
CA VAL A 163 0.14 6.03 11.25
C VAL A 163 1.09 6.10 12.46
N LEU A 164 2.17 5.34 12.45
CA LEU A 164 3.18 5.39 13.50
C LEU A 164 3.81 6.79 13.64
N GLN A 165 4.07 7.47 12.51
CA GLN A 165 4.60 8.84 12.53
C GLN A 165 3.62 9.86 13.12
N LEU A 166 2.32 9.69 12.92
CA LEU A 166 1.29 10.50 13.58
C LEU A 166 1.33 10.32 15.10
N GLN A 167 1.39 9.08 15.57
CA GLN A 167 1.48 8.75 16.99
C GLN A 167 2.76 9.31 17.62
N GLN A 168 3.91 9.18 16.94
CA GLN A 168 5.19 9.77 17.37
C GLN A 168 5.15 11.30 17.44
N ALA A 169 4.34 11.93 16.59
CA ALA A 169 4.10 13.37 16.64
C ALA A 169 3.07 13.78 17.73
N GLY A 170 2.64 12.85 18.59
CA GLY A 170 1.68 13.10 19.66
C GLY A 170 0.23 13.28 19.18
N LYS A 171 -0.08 12.79 17.96
CA LYS A 171 -1.42 12.85 17.37
C LYS A 171 -2.04 11.45 17.37
N PRO A 172 -2.97 11.13 18.26
CA PRO A 172 -3.62 9.83 18.29
C PRO A 172 -4.34 9.53 16.97
N VAL A 173 -4.30 8.26 16.58
CA VAL A 173 -4.94 7.74 15.36
C VAL A 173 -5.94 6.67 15.74
N ILE A 174 -7.20 6.87 15.38
CA ILE A 174 -8.28 5.91 15.60
C ILE A 174 -8.66 5.29 14.26
N ALA A 175 -8.64 3.97 14.16
CA ALA A 175 -9.21 3.26 13.02
C ALA A 175 -10.73 3.15 13.18
N SER A 176 -11.46 3.58 12.15
CA SER A 176 -12.90 3.36 12.02
C SER A 176 -13.15 2.41 10.86
N MET A 177 -13.52 1.19 11.16
CA MET A 177 -13.79 0.15 10.18
C MET A 177 -15.23 0.25 9.68
N SER A 178 -15.41 0.41 8.36
CA SER A 178 -16.73 0.47 7.71
C SER A 178 -17.22 -0.94 7.32
N THR A 179 -17.59 -1.17 6.06
CA THR A 179 -18.08 -2.48 5.59
C THR A 179 -16.99 -3.54 5.66
N TYR A 180 -15.78 -3.19 5.21
CA TYR A 180 -14.61 -4.07 5.20
C TYR A 180 -13.41 -3.36 5.82
N ALA A 181 -12.66 -4.06 6.65
CA ALA A 181 -11.32 -3.68 7.04
C ALA A 181 -10.51 -4.97 7.24
N ALA A 182 -10.30 -5.69 6.13
CA ALA A 182 -9.77 -7.04 6.13
C ALA A 182 -8.38 -7.08 5.48
N SER A 183 -7.56 -8.01 5.94
CA SER A 183 -6.24 -8.29 5.38
C SER A 183 -5.35 -7.04 5.37
N GLY A 184 -4.98 -6.47 4.22
CA GLY A 184 -4.26 -5.19 4.16
C GLY A 184 -5.01 -4.03 4.83
N GLY A 185 -6.36 -4.05 4.82
CA GLY A 185 -7.19 -3.11 5.57
C GLY A 185 -7.02 -3.26 7.08
N TYR A 186 -6.85 -4.50 7.57
CA TYR A 186 -6.49 -4.76 8.97
C TYR A 186 -5.03 -4.38 9.26
N TRP A 187 -4.11 -4.63 8.32
CA TRP A 187 -2.70 -4.21 8.44
C TRP A 187 -2.56 -2.74 8.76
N ILE A 188 -3.26 -1.87 8.03
CA ILE A 188 -3.20 -0.41 8.26
C ILE A 188 -3.92 0.03 9.52
N ALA A 189 -4.89 -0.75 10.02
CA ALA A 189 -5.62 -0.48 11.24
C ALA A 189 -4.88 -0.95 12.50
N ALA A 190 -4.18 -2.08 12.43
CA ALA A 190 -3.70 -2.83 13.60
C ALA A 190 -2.84 -2.00 14.56
N SER A 191 -2.04 -1.06 14.03
CA SER A 191 -1.13 -0.22 14.84
C SER A 191 -1.74 1.12 15.29
N THR A 192 -3.03 1.37 15.04
CA THR A 192 -3.71 2.58 15.54
C THR A 192 -3.93 2.50 17.05
N ASP A 193 -4.12 3.64 17.71
CA ASP A 193 -4.30 3.70 19.18
C ASP A 193 -5.61 3.04 19.64
N LYS A 194 -6.61 3.00 18.77
CA LYS A 194 -7.88 2.32 19.00
C LYS A 194 -8.52 1.91 17.70
N ILE A 195 -9.15 0.72 17.70
CA ILE A 195 -9.87 0.18 16.55
C ILE A 195 -11.36 0.11 16.89
N ILE A 196 -12.18 0.82 16.13
CA ILE A 196 -13.63 0.84 16.24
C ILE A 196 -14.24 0.22 14.99
N ALA A 197 -15.12 -0.76 15.15
CA ALA A 197 -15.78 -1.46 14.04
C ALA A 197 -17.30 -1.51 14.25
N SER A 198 -18.07 -1.55 13.15
CA SER A 198 -19.49 -1.91 13.24
C SER A 198 -19.63 -3.41 13.57
N PRO A 199 -20.69 -3.84 14.26
CA PRO A 199 -20.92 -5.29 14.53
C PRO A 199 -20.91 -6.14 13.25
N SER A 200 -21.35 -5.59 12.13
CA SER A 200 -21.40 -6.24 10.81
C SER A 200 -20.16 -6.04 9.94
N THR A 201 -19.16 -5.31 10.40
CA THR A 201 -17.89 -5.13 9.69
C THR A 201 -17.23 -6.49 9.44
N ILE A 202 -16.78 -6.74 8.23
CA ILE A 202 -15.91 -7.89 7.91
C ILE A 202 -14.46 -7.46 8.10
N THR A 203 -13.75 -8.13 9.03
CA THR A 203 -12.37 -7.81 9.40
C THR A 203 -11.51 -9.07 9.55
N GLY A 204 -10.31 -8.94 10.10
CA GLY A 204 -9.35 -10.04 10.19
C GLY A 204 -8.73 -10.33 8.83
N SER A 205 -8.92 -11.53 8.28
CA SER A 205 -8.24 -12.00 7.08
C SER A 205 -6.72 -11.80 7.17
N ILE A 206 -6.17 -12.04 8.36
CA ILE A 206 -4.73 -11.95 8.63
C ILE A 206 -4.07 -13.13 7.93
N GLY A 207 -3.61 -12.89 6.71
CA GLY A 207 -3.05 -13.90 5.82
C GLY A 207 -2.39 -13.23 4.61
N VAL A 208 -1.53 -13.97 3.93
CA VAL A 208 -0.74 -13.50 2.77
C VAL A 208 -0.78 -14.55 1.68
N PHE A 209 -0.88 -14.11 0.45
CA PHE A 209 -0.61 -14.97 -0.71
C PHE A 209 0.29 -14.25 -1.71
N GLY A 210 1.07 -15.03 -2.45
CA GLY A 210 1.80 -14.58 -3.63
C GLY A 210 1.06 -15.00 -4.89
N MET A 211 1.11 -14.18 -5.92
CA MET A 211 0.53 -14.52 -7.21
C MET A 211 1.53 -14.24 -8.32
N PHE A 212 1.81 -15.28 -9.06
CA PHE A 212 2.59 -15.21 -10.29
C PHE A 212 1.90 -16.05 -11.36
N MET A 213 1.70 -15.48 -12.54
CA MET A 213 1.05 -16.18 -13.65
C MET A 213 2.05 -16.47 -14.77
N THR A 214 2.01 -17.70 -15.27
CA THR A 214 2.71 -18.11 -16.47
C THR A 214 1.70 -18.49 -17.56
N TYR A 215 2.04 -18.25 -18.79
CA TYR A 215 1.17 -18.46 -19.95
C TYR A 215 1.76 -19.49 -20.94
N GLU A 216 2.83 -20.16 -20.58
CA GLU A 216 3.54 -21.12 -21.45
C GLU A 216 2.62 -22.19 -22.00
N ASN A 217 1.74 -22.80 -21.17
CA ASN A 217 0.82 -23.83 -21.63
C ASN A 217 -0.25 -23.28 -22.58
N SER A 218 -0.69 -22.04 -22.38
CA SER A 218 -1.65 -21.38 -23.26
C SER A 218 -1.02 -21.05 -24.62
N LEU A 219 0.25 -20.65 -24.62
CA LEU A 219 1.01 -20.36 -25.83
C LEU A 219 1.35 -21.64 -26.57
N ASP A 220 1.72 -22.70 -25.87
CA ASP A 220 2.00 -24.03 -26.43
C ASP A 220 0.78 -24.60 -27.18
N TYR A 221 -0.43 -24.46 -26.58
CA TYR A 221 -1.68 -24.81 -27.24
C TYR A 221 -1.93 -24.07 -28.57
N LEU A 222 -1.40 -22.84 -28.69
CA LEU A 222 -1.44 -22.02 -29.92
C LEU A 222 -0.26 -22.29 -30.87
N GLY A 223 0.63 -23.24 -30.52
CA GLY A 223 1.85 -23.52 -31.27
C GLY A 223 2.90 -22.41 -31.18
N ILE A 224 2.83 -21.55 -30.14
CA ILE A 224 3.78 -20.48 -29.90
C ILE A 224 4.75 -20.91 -28.80
N HIS A 225 6.03 -21.00 -29.13
CA HIS A 225 7.09 -21.36 -28.21
C HIS A 225 8.01 -20.15 -27.97
N SER A 226 8.45 -19.99 -26.73
CA SER A 226 9.40 -18.93 -26.34
C SER A 226 10.76 -19.54 -25.99
N ASP A 227 11.79 -19.07 -26.65
CA ASP A 227 13.17 -19.41 -26.36
C ASP A 227 14.03 -18.14 -26.22
N GLY A 228 15.26 -18.27 -25.72
CA GLY A 228 16.18 -17.13 -25.59
C GLY A 228 17.44 -17.49 -24.85
N VAL A 229 18.43 -16.65 -25.03
CA VAL A 229 19.74 -16.71 -24.40
C VAL A 229 19.83 -15.57 -23.39
N GLY A 230 20.29 -15.85 -22.18
CA GLY A 230 20.49 -14.87 -21.12
C GLY A 230 21.92 -14.90 -20.57
N SER A 231 22.36 -13.79 -20.02
CA SER A 231 23.67 -13.65 -19.39
C SER A 231 23.74 -14.32 -18.00
N THR A 232 22.57 -14.61 -17.41
CA THR A 232 22.42 -15.27 -16.10
C THR A 232 21.27 -16.27 -16.13
N GLU A 233 21.21 -17.20 -15.18
CA GLU A 233 20.07 -18.12 -15.04
C GLU A 233 18.74 -17.40 -14.81
N LEU A 234 18.78 -16.23 -14.16
CA LEU A 234 17.61 -15.37 -13.94
C LEU A 234 17.10 -14.69 -15.21
N ALA A 235 17.93 -14.52 -16.23
CA ALA A 235 17.54 -13.88 -17.48
C ALA A 235 16.45 -14.65 -18.26
N GLY A 236 16.21 -15.91 -17.92
CA GLY A 236 15.13 -16.76 -18.45
C GLY A 236 13.78 -16.53 -17.79
N PHE A 237 13.72 -15.77 -16.69
CA PHE A 237 12.49 -15.51 -15.97
C PHE A 237 11.50 -14.68 -16.79
N SER A 238 10.35 -15.26 -17.10
CA SER A 238 9.32 -14.64 -17.96
C SER A 238 7.98 -15.33 -17.76
N ALA A 239 6.90 -14.57 -17.87
CA ALA A 239 5.54 -15.10 -17.84
C ALA A 239 5.20 -16.04 -19.03
N VAL A 240 6.02 -16.06 -20.07
CA VAL A 240 5.84 -16.93 -21.25
C VAL A 240 6.69 -18.20 -21.20
N ARG A 241 7.31 -18.49 -20.06
CA ARG A 241 8.13 -19.67 -19.82
C ARG A 241 7.71 -20.37 -18.51
N PRO A 242 7.98 -21.66 -18.35
CA PRO A 242 7.79 -22.36 -17.08
C PRO A 242 8.57 -21.68 -15.94
N LEU A 243 7.97 -21.63 -14.77
CA LEU A 243 8.62 -21.14 -13.57
C LEU A 243 9.67 -22.13 -13.09
N ALA A 244 10.92 -21.70 -12.92
CA ALA A 244 11.95 -22.53 -12.32
C ALA A 244 11.57 -22.91 -10.87
N PRO A 245 11.77 -24.17 -10.43
CA PRO A 245 11.43 -24.61 -9.08
C PRO A 245 12.08 -23.76 -7.98
N GLU A 246 13.33 -23.37 -8.16
CA GLU A 246 14.10 -22.53 -7.24
C GLU A 246 13.46 -21.15 -7.08
N PHE A 247 12.98 -20.58 -8.18
CA PHE A 247 12.28 -19.30 -8.14
C PHE A 247 10.92 -19.41 -7.43
N GLY A 248 10.22 -20.53 -7.63
CA GLY A 248 9.01 -20.85 -6.86
C GLY A 248 9.28 -20.89 -5.35
N GLN A 249 10.40 -21.48 -4.93
CA GLN A 249 10.82 -21.50 -3.52
C GLN A 249 11.14 -20.10 -2.99
N ILE A 250 11.82 -19.26 -3.77
CA ILE A 250 12.09 -17.86 -3.41
C ILE A 250 10.77 -17.10 -3.17
N LEU A 251 9.79 -17.23 -4.07
CA LEU A 251 8.48 -16.62 -3.90
C LEU A 251 7.77 -17.14 -2.63
N GLN A 252 7.84 -18.45 -2.38
CA GLN A 252 7.25 -19.06 -1.18
C GLN A 252 7.87 -18.50 0.10
N ARG A 253 9.20 -18.40 0.17
CA ARG A 253 9.90 -17.81 1.33
C ARG A 253 9.54 -16.35 1.57
N ASN A 254 9.35 -15.58 0.49
CA ASN A 254 8.90 -14.19 0.61
C ASN A 254 7.46 -14.09 1.17
N VAL A 255 6.56 -14.99 0.77
CA VAL A 255 5.20 -15.08 1.33
C VAL A 255 5.24 -15.44 2.81
N GLU A 256 6.02 -16.47 3.19
CA GLU A 256 6.19 -16.89 4.59
C GLU A 256 6.76 -15.77 5.47
N ASN A 257 7.77 -15.06 4.97
CA ASN A 257 8.34 -13.89 5.66
C ASN A 257 7.28 -12.79 5.85
N THR A 258 6.54 -12.46 4.80
CA THR A 258 5.48 -11.43 4.88
C THR A 258 4.38 -11.82 5.85
N TYR A 259 4.01 -13.10 5.91
CA TYR A 259 3.04 -13.61 6.87
C TYR A 259 3.58 -13.50 8.31
N GLY A 260 4.81 -13.90 8.55
CA GLY A 260 5.47 -13.74 9.84
C GLY A 260 5.52 -12.28 10.31
N ASN A 261 5.78 -11.35 9.38
CA ASN A 261 5.74 -9.92 9.66
C ASN A 261 4.32 -9.44 10.02
N PHE A 262 3.29 -9.97 9.36
CA PHE A 262 1.91 -9.62 9.68
C PHE A 262 1.52 -10.13 11.08
N LEU A 263 1.84 -11.38 11.42
CA LEU A 263 1.61 -11.92 12.74
C LEU A 263 2.33 -11.10 13.83
N SER A 264 3.60 -10.76 13.59
CA SER A 264 4.41 -9.98 14.54
C SER A 264 3.86 -8.57 14.74
N LEU A 265 3.45 -7.91 13.67
CA LEU A 265 2.82 -6.60 13.73
C LEU A 265 1.54 -6.61 14.58
N VAL A 266 0.65 -7.59 14.34
CA VAL A 266 -0.60 -7.72 15.09
C VAL A 266 -0.30 -8.09 16.56
N SER A 267 0.61 -9.03 16.80
CA SER A 267 1.08 -9.42 18.13
C SER A 267 1.52 -8.21 18.95
N GLN A 268 2.39 -7.38 18.39
CA GLN A 268 2.88 -6.16 19.05
C GLN A 268 1.76 -5.13 19.30
N ALA A 269 0.91 -4.93 18.30
CA ALA A 269 -0.13 -3.91 18.36
C ALA A 269 -1.29 -4.29 19.30
N ARG A 270 -1.59 -5.59 19.42
CA ARG A 270 -2.72 -6.09 20.22
C ARG A 270 -2.30 -6.68 21.57
N GLY A 271 -0.99 -6.73 21.87
CA GLY A 271 -0.47 -7.31 23.12
C GLY A 271 -0.72 -8.83 23.23
N MET A 272 -0.83 -9.52 22.08
CA MET A 272 -1.02 -10.96 21.96
C MET A 272 0.30 -11.64 21.66
N THR A 273 0.45 -12.94 21.97
CA THR A 273 1.56 -13.73 21.44
C THR A 273 1.37 -14.01 19.94
N VAL A 274 2.44 -14.33 19.23
CA VAL A 274 2.37 -14.69 17.81
C VAL A 274 1.48 -15.91 17.58
N GLU A 275 1.54 -16.89 18.49
CA GLU A 275 0.73 -18.10 18.47
C GLU A 275 -0.77 -17.82 18.68
N GLU A 276 -1.10 -16.89 19.59
CA GLU A 276 -2.48 -16.45 19.79
C GLU A 276 -3.02 -15.76 18.54
N VAL A 277 -2.22 -14.87 17.94
CA VAL A 277 -2.60 -14.23 16.66
C VAL A 277 -2.77 -15.27 15.56
N ASP A 278 -1.83 -16.22 15.40
CA ASP A 278 -1.92 -17.25 14.36
C ASP A 278 -3.17 -18.14 14.55
N SER A 279 -3.58 -18.39 15.80
CA SER A 279 -4.79 -19.17 16.12
C SER A 279 -6.08 -18.54 15.57
N VAL A 280 -6.13 -17.21 15.38
CA VAL A 280 -7.28 -16.45 14.83
C VAL A 280 -7.00 -15.88 13.43
N ALA A 281 -5.77 -16.06 12.92
CA ALA A 281 -5.28 -15.63 11.61
C ALA A 281 -5.54 -16.68 10.51
N GLN A 282 -4.52 -17.00 9.71
CA GLN A 282 -4.54 -17.97 8.60
C GLN A 282 -5.58 -17.62 7.53
N GLY A 283 -5.79 -16.32 7.30
CA GLY A 283 -6.71 -15.79 6.32
C GLY A 283 -8.19 -15.86 6.72
N ARG A 284 -8.51 -16.25 7.96
CA ARG A 284 -9.90 -16.27 8.45
C ARG A 284 -10.46 -14.85 8.57
N VAL A 285 -11.74 -14.72 8.21
CA VAL A 285 -12.49 -13.47 8.35
C VAL A 285 -13.41 -13.56 9.57
N TRP A 286 -13.65 -12.42 10.19
CA TRP A 286 -14.46 -12.29 11.39
C TRP A 286 -15.44 -11.14 11.23
N LEU A 287 -16.61 -11.23 11.82
CA LEU A 287 -17.46 -10.06 12.02
C LEU A 287 -16.89 -9.17 13.12
N GLY A 288 -17.15 -7.86 13.06
CA GLY A 288 -16.75 -6.93 14.10
C GLY A 288 -17.23 -7.37 15.49
N ALA A 289 -18.45 -7.94 15.56
CA ALA A 289 -19.02 -8.50 16.79
C ALA A 289 -18.18 -9.65 17.37
N ASP A 290 -17.60 -10.51 16.52
CA ASP A 290 -16.73 -11.61 16.98
C ASP A 290 -15.29 -11.12 17.21
N ALA A 291 -14.84 -10.17 16.42
CA ALA A 291 -13.47 -9.64 16.45
C ALA A 291 -13.14 -8.91 17.77
N ILE A 292 -14.13 -8.36 18.45
CA ILE A 292 -13.95 -7.74 19.78
C ILE A 292 -13.59 -8.80 20.83
N ASP A 293 -14.24 -9.96 20.81
CA ASP A 293 -13.97 -11.06 21.75
C ASP A 293 -12.62 -11.72 21.49
N LEU A 294 -12.15 -11.65 20.23
CA LEU A 294 -10.83 -12.13 19.80
C LEU A 294 -9.69 -11.13 20.07
N GLY A 295 -9.99 -9.95 20.61
CA GLY A 295 -8.99 -8.91 20.85
C GLY A 295 -8.50 -8.19 19.59
N LEU A 296 -9.14 -8.39 18.43
CA LEU A 296 -8.77 -7.75 17.17
C LEU A 296 -9.40 -6.35 17.01
N VAL A 297 -10.46 -6.05 17.75
CA VAL A 297 -11.18 -4.77 17.76
C VAL A 297 -11.30 -4.31 19.23
N ASP A 298 -11.30 -3.01 19.48
CA ASP A 298 -11.36 -2.45 20.83
C ASP A 298 -12.78 -2.04 21.24
N GLN A 299 -13.60 -1.64 20.27
CA GLN A 299 -14.95 -1.14 20.53
C GLN A 299 -15.84 -1.33 19.32
N LEU A 300 -17.13 -1.63 19.57
CA LEU A 300 -18.14 -1.54 18.53
C LEU A 300 -18.68 -0.12 18.44
N GLY A 301 -18.81 0.40 17.21
CA GLY A 301 -19.27 1.77 16.97
C GLY A 301 -19.18 2.18 15.51
N THR A 302 -19.35 3.46 15.29
CA THR A 302 -19.40 4.14 13.99
C THR A 302 -18.20 5.08 13.80
N VAL A 303 -18.16 5.77 12.66
CA VAL A 303 -17.15 6.81 12.43
C VAL A 303 -17.34 8.01 13.40
N ASP A 304 -18.56 8.30 13.83
CA ASP A 304 -18.81 9.37 14.79
C ASP A 304 -18.24 9.01 16.17
N ASP A 305 -18.38 7.75 16.59
CA ASP A 305 -17.75 7.24 17.83
C ASP A 305 -16.21 7.30 17.73
N ALA A 306 -15.65 7.03 16.55
CA ALA A 306 -14.21 7.16 16.31
C ALA A 306 -13.73 8.61 16.39
N VAL A 307 -14.52 9.56 15.91
CA VAL A 307 -14.22 11.00 16.02
C VAL A 307 -14.25 11.44 17.48
N VAL A 308 -15.25 11.01 18.25
CA VAL A 308 -15.33 11.31 19.69
C VAL A 308 -14.12 10.71 20.42
N ALA A 309 -13.80 9.42 20.18
CA ALA A 309 -12.65 8.77 20.79
C ALA A 309 -11.32 9.46 20.44
N ALA A 310 -11.17 9.92 19.19
CA ALA A 310 -9.99 10.66 18.75
C ALA A 310 -9.87 12.02 19.46
N ALA A 311 -10.97 12.73 19.63
CA ALA A 311 -11.02 14.00 20.35
C ALA A 311 -10.71 13.82 21.84
N GLU A 312 -11.27 12.79 22.48
CA GLU A 312 -11.02 12.46 23.89
C GLU A 312 -9.55 12.12 24.13
N MET A 313 -8.93 11.29 23.24
CA MET A 313 -7.51 10.94 23.34
C MET A 313 -6.58 12.14 23.12
N ALA A 314 -7.02 13.13 22.37
CA ALA A 314 -6.29 14.38 22.16
C ALA A 314 -6.68 15.50 23.16
N GLU A 315 -7.49 15.19 24.18
CA GLU A 315 -7.95 16.11 25.22
C GLU A 315 -8.65 17.38 24.66
N LEU A 316 -9.44 17.22 23.56
CA LEU A 316 -10.13 18.32 22.91
C LEU A 316 -11.55 18.51 23.47
N GLU A 317 -11.83 19.64 24.11
CA GLU A 317 -13.18 20.03 24.54
C GLU A 317 -14.01 20.61 23.39
N LYS A 318 -13.34 21.30 22.44
CA LYS A 318 -13.98 21.91 21.27
C LYS A 318 -13.08 21.66 20.06
N TYR A 319 -13.67 21.15 19.00
CA TYR A 319 -12.94 20.84 17.76
C TYR A 319 -13.87 20.89 16.56
N ASP A 320 -13.27 21.10 15.40
CA ASP A 320 -13.89 20.86 14.11
C ASP A 320 -13.45 19.54 13.51
N THR A 321 -14.27 18.98 12.64
CA THR A 321 -13.91 17.80 11.84
C THR A 321 -13.77 18.17 10.38
N PHE A 322 -12.82 17.58 9.69
CA PHE A 322 -12.72 17.74 8.24
C PHE A 322 -12.11 16.50 7.58
N TYR A 323 -12.54 16.28 6.34
CA TYR A 323 -11.96 15.25 5.50
C TYR A 323 -10.69 15.76 4.82
N VAL A 324 -9.58 15.05 5.02
CA VAL A 324 -8.31 15.38 4.35
C VAL A 324 -8.44 15.05 2.87
N LYS A 325 -8.40 16.06 2.03
CA LYS A 325 -8.53 15.90 0.58
C LYS A 325 -7.18 16.08 -0.11
N ARG A 326 -6.99 15.34 -1.21
CA ARG A 326 -5.88 15.55 -2.12
C ARG A 326 -5.98 16.96 -2.71
N THR A 327 -4.87 17.67 -2.71
CA THR A 327 -4.75 18.94 -3.42
C THR A 327 -4.74 18.63 -4.92
N LEU A 328 -5.73 19.14 -5.65
CA LEU A 328 -5.76 18.99 -7.11
C LEU A 328 -4.75 19.94 -7.74
N THR A 329 -4.03 19.49 -8.75
CA THR A 329 -3.17 20.38 -9.56
C THR A 329 -4.02 21.37 -10.35
N ALA A 330 -3.45 22.52 -10.72
CA ALA A 330 -4.15 23.52 -11.53
C ALA A 330 -4.68 22.93 -12.84
N GLN A 331 -3.97 21.96 -13.41
CA GLN A 331 -4.40 21.23 -14.60
C GLN A 331 -5.61 20.32 -14.34
N GLU A 332 -5.63 19.61 -13.19
CA GLU A 332 -6.78 18.77 -12.79
C GLU A 332 -8.00 19.61 -12.46
N ILE A 333 -7.81 20.79 -11.85
CA ILE A 333 -8.89 21.76 -11.60
C ILE A 333 -9.45 22.24 -12.93
N PHE A 334 -8.60 22.66 -13.87
CA PHE A 334 -9.02 23.11 -15.20
C PHE A 334 -9.82 22.01 -15.94
N TRP A 335 -9.31 20.77 -15.98
CA TRP A 335 -10.02 19.66 -16.61
C TRP A 335 -11.33 19.32 -15.91
N LYS A 336 -11.36 19.36 -14.57
CA LYS A 336 -12.59 19.12 -13.80
C LYS A 336 -13.67 20.17 -14.08
N GLU A 337 -13.28 21.43 -14.17
CA GLU A 337 -14.22 22.52 -14.50
C GLU A 337 -14.65 22.45 -15.96
N PHE A 338 -13.73 22.20 -16.88
CA PHE A 338 -14.02 22.09 -18.30
C PHE A 338 -14.93 20.90 -18.62
N PHE A 339 -14.63 19.70 -18.12
CA PHE A 339 -15.46 18.52 -18.33
C PHE A 339 -16.72 18.51 -17.43
N GLY A 340 -16.68 19.13 -16.26
CA GLY A 340 -17.87 19.30 -15.41
C GLY A 340 -18.97 20.07 -16.11
N GLN A 341 -18.62 21.11 -16.86
CA GLN A 341 -19.56 21.85 -17.72
C GLN A 341 -19.96 21.06 -18.97
N ALA A 342 -19.03 20.35 -19.61
CA ALA A 342 -19.31 19.52 -20.79
C ALA A 342 -20.25 18.34 -20.46
N MET A 343 -20.08 17.68 -19.31
CA MET A 343 -20.94 16.54 -18.89
C MET A 343 -22.39 16.95 -18.61
N THR A 344 -22.64 18.18 -18.19
CA THR A 344 -24.03 18.69 -18.05
C THR A 344 -24.72 18.86 -19.39
N VAL A 345 -23.96 19.04 -20.48
CA VAL A 345 -24.49 19.15 -21.84
C VAL A 345 -24.61 17.77 -22.53
N VAL A 346 -23.68 16.86 -22.28
CA VAL A 346 -23.63 15.52 -22.93
C VAL A 346 -24.45 14.48 -22.17
N GLY A 347 -24.77 14.70 -20.87
CA GLY A 347 -25.54 13.77 -20.03
C GLY A 347 -26.98 13.48 -20.45
N LYS A 348 -27.42 13.99 -21.61
CA LYS A 348 -28.74 13.69 -22.22
C LYS A 348 -28.70 12.67 -23.36
N TRP A 349 -27.54 12.14 -23.71
CA TRP A 349 -27.45 11.03 -24.66
C TRP A 349 -27.43 9.70 -23.91
N GLN A 350 -28.64 9.17 -23.70
CA GLN A 350 -28.85 7.82 -23.21
C GLN A 350 -28.31 6.83 -24.24
N PHE A 351 -27.20 6.16 -23.93
CA PHE A 351 -26.87 4.92 -24.61
C PHE A 351 -27.92 3.88 -24.26
N ALA A 352 -28.67 3.46 -25.26
CA ALA A 352 -29.69 2.43 -25.17
C ALA A 352 -29.10 1.14 -24.56
N HIS A 353 -29.79 0.60 -23.59
CA HIS A 353 -29.43 -0.59 -22.84
C HIS A 353 -29.45 -1.82 -23.74
N ALA A 354 -28.32 -2.43 -23.97
CA ALA A 354 -28.25 -3.81 -24.38
C ALA A 354 -28.10 -4.67 -23.12
N ASP A 355 -29.19 -4.89 -22.43
CA ASP A 355 -29.29 -5.85 -21.32
C ASP A 355 -29.43 -7.27 -21.87
N SER A 356 -28.35 -7.85 -22.37
CA SER A 356 -28.29 -9.29 -22.58
C SER A 356 -27.55 -9.95 -21.42
N ALA A 357 -28.09 -11.06 -20.90
CA ALA A 357 -27.46 -11.84 -19.82
C ALA A 357 -26.01 -12.20 -20.14
N LEU A 358 -25.70 -12.47 -21.42
CA LEU A 358 -24.33 -12.72 -21.92
C LEU A 358 -23.39 -11.51 -21.75
N VAL A 359 -23.87 -10.28 -22.00
CA VAL A 359 -23.06 -9.07 -21.83
C VAL A 359 -22.79 -8.79 -20.36
N ASN A 360 -23.74 -9.09 -19.48
CA ASN A 360 -23.55 -8.92 -18.04
C ASN A 360 -22.59 -9.98 -17.47
N GLU A 361 -22.66 -11.23 -17.95
CA GLU A 361 -21.72 -12.29 -17.56
C GLU A 361 -20.31 -12.00 -18.10
N PHE A 362 -20.17 -11.54 -19.32
CA PHE A 362 -18.89 -11.12 -19.89
C PHE A 362 -18.29 -9.92 -19.14
N LYS A 363 -19.11 -8.92 -18.78
CA LYS A 363 -18.70 -7.79 -17.92
C LYS A 363 -18.28 -8.26 -16.53
N ARG A 364 -18.91 -9.30 -15.98
CA ARG A 364 -18.55 -9.89 -14.70
C ARG A 364 -17.16 -10.54 -14.77
N VAL A 365 -16.93 -11.41 -15.76
CA VAL A 365 -15.63 -12.05 -16.00
C VAL A 365 -14.53 -11.02 -16.26
N LEU A 366 -14.78 -10.02 -17.12
CA LEU A 366 -13.84 -8.92 -17.36
C LEU A 366 -13.54 -8.13 -16.07
N ARG A 367 -14.50 -7.97 -15.18
CA ARG A 367 -14.31 -7.26 -13.91
C ARG A 367 -13.41 -8.06 -12.97
N GLU A 368 -13.63 -9.38 -12.85
CA GLU A 368 -12.81 -10.28 -12.05
C GLU A 368 -11.36 -10.32 -12.58
N VAL A 369 -11.17 -10.48 -13.89
CA VAL A 369 -9.84 -10.41 -14.52
C VAL A 369 -9.20 -9.02 -14.33
N SER A 370 -10.00 -7.95 -14.35
CA SER A 370 -9.49 -6.59 -14.19
C SER A 370 -8.99 -6.28 -12.77
N VAL A 371 -9.50 -6.97 -11.75
CA VAL A 371 -8.98 -6.84 -10.37
C VAL A 371 -7.58 -7.44 -10.30
N VAL A 372 -7.43 -8.65 -10.81
CA VAL A 372 -6.14 -9.35 -10.84
C VAL A 372 -5.09 -8.58 -11.65
N SER A 373 -5.47 -8.03 -12.81
CA SER A 373 -4.57 -7.26 -13.67
C SER A 373 -4.12 -5.91 -13.08
N LYS A 374 -4.79 -5.41 -12.05
CA LYS A 374 -4.43 -4.17 -11.35
C LYS A 374 -3.52 -4.39 -10.15
N LEU A 375 -3.38 -5.63 -9.69
CA LEU A 375 -2.51 -5.95 -8.56
C LEU A 375 -1.05 -5.63 -8.93
N ASN A 376 -0.42 -4.75 -8.16
CA ASN A 376 0.87 -4.13 -8.50
C ASN A 376 1.84 -4.09 -7.32
N ASP A 377 1.75 -5.05 -6.39
CA ASP A 377 2.71 -5.11 -5.27
C ASP A 377 4.13 -5.35 -5.79
N PRO A 378 5.13 -4.55 -5.38
CA PRO A 378 6.51 -4.68 -5.86
C PRO A 378 7.17 -6.03 -5.53
N LYS A 379 6.72 -6.69 -4.45
CA LYS A 379 7.22 -8.01 -4.03
C LYS A 379 6.32 -9.17 -4.51
N GLY A 380 5.21 -8.87 -5.21
CA GLY A 380 4.20 -9.84 -5.62
C GLY A 380 3.47 -10.48 -4.43
N THR A 381 3.48 -9.86 -3.25
CA THR A 381 2.83 -10.35 -2.04
C THR A 381 1.57 -9.53 -1.72
N TYR A 382 0.47 -10.23 -1.48
CA TYR A 382 -0.82 -9.61 -1.29
C TYR A 382 -1.45 -10.03 0.03
N VAL A 383 -1.98 -9.05 0.72
CA VAL A 383 -2.82 -9.15 1.90
C VAL A 383 -4.23 -8.69 1.49
N LEU A 384 -4.94 -9.56 0.77
CA LEU A 384 -6.23 -9.29 0.16
C LEU A 384 -7.25 -10.35 0.59
N CYS A 385 -8.40 -9.90 1.09
CA CYS A 385 -9.51 -10.76 1.45
C CYS A 385 -10.28 -11.18 0.18
N LEU A 386 -9.98 -12.36 -0.37
CA LEU A 386 -10.69 -12.89 -1.53
C LEU A 386 -12.20 -13.11 -1.28
N PRO A 387 -12.64 -13.63 -0.11
CA PRO A 387 -14.06 -13.79 0.18
C PRO A 387 -14.84 -12.48 0.31
N CYS A 388 -14.18 -11.36 0.57
CA CYS A 388 -14.83 -10.07 0.78
C CYS A 388 -15.41 -9.45 -0.50
N ASP A 389 -15.05 -9.96 -1.68
CA ASP A 389 -15.53 -9.46 -2.99
C ASP A 389 -16.73 -10.26 -3.54
N ILE A 390 -17.25 -11.21 -2.76
CA ILE A 390 -18.44 -11.99 -3.13
C ILE A 390 -19.67 -11.09 -2.95
N LYS A 391 -20.17 -10.56 -4.05
CA LYS A 391 -21.45 -9.84 -4.16
C LYS A 391 -22.57 -10.76 -4.55
#